data_b60feabaf9639f3a1c4e52bc7fa1c41a
#
_entry.id   b60feabaf9639f3a1c4e52bc7fa1c41a
#
_cell.length_a   1.000
_cell.length_b   1.000
_cell.length_c   1.000
_cell.angle_alpha   90.00
_cell.angle_beta   90.00
_cell.angle_gamma   90.00
#
_symmetry.space_group_name_H-M   'P 1'
#
loop_
_entity.id
_entity.type
_entity.pdbx_description
1 polymer ?
#
loop_
_entity_poly.entity_id
_entity_poly.type
_entity_poly.pdbx_seq_one_letter_code
_entity_poly.pdbx_strand_id
1 'polypeptide(L)'
;NRKFRLGLPWQLGSEFFLQHLYDGDAASNTLGWRWVAGIQTQGKHYLASEWNIKKFTNNRFQNIKLNESAPPKVSEKSYPLVKREFNNPQNIENENLLIFENNLSFEITDFKENKFKKIYIVSNNNENRSIKLSEKLEKFKSLLMDDQKQRLKDKSIDCEIINISEIKNIENYYSLYPAVGENLDYLNSNNIRINFLYRNLDQ
;
A
#
# COMPACT_ATOMS: atom_id res chain seq x y z
N ASN A 1 15.84 -0.16 12.18
CA ASN A 1 16.75 -0.90 13.05
C ASN A 1 17.37 -0.04 14.15
N ARG A 2 17.87 1.18 13.81
CA ARG A 2 18.40 2.13 14.79
C ARG A 2 17.36 2.50 15.86
N LYS A 3 16.10 2.77 15.44
CA LYS A 3 15.03 3.12 16.38
C LYS A 3 14.71 1.97 17.34
N PHE A 4 14.65 0.74 16.85
CA PHE A 4 14.44 -0.43 17.70
C PHE A 4 15.56 -0.61 18.72
N ARG A 5 16.81 -0.48 18.29
CA ARG A 5 17.98 -0.55 19.17
C ARG A 5 18.04 0.58 20.22
N LEU A 6 17.31 1.67 19.99
CA LEU A 6 17.15 2.78 20.93
C LEU A 6 15.91 2.62 21.82
N GLY A 7 15.19 1.49 21.75
CA GLY A 7 13.97 1.23 22.51
C GLY A 7 12.73 1.98 22.01
N LEU A 8 12.77 2.55 20.81
CA LEU A 8 11.61 3.22 20.22
C LEU A 8 10.65 2.21 19.57
N PRO A 9 9.32 2.46 19.64
CA PRO A 9 8.34 1.62 18.98
C PRO A 9 8.64 1.48 17.47
N TRP A 10 8.62 0.24 16.97
CA TRP A 10 8.92 -0.06 15.56
C TRP A 10 7.91 0.58 14.59
N GLN A 11 6.67 0.79 15.05
CA GLN A 11 5.60 1.44 14.30
C GLN A 11 6.03 2.83 13.80
N LEU A 12 6.71 3.61 14.62
CA LEU A 12 7.21 4.94 14.21
C LEU A 12 8.15 4.87 13.01
N GLY A 13 8.93 3.80 12.92
CA GLY A 13 9.80 3.57 11.75
C GLY A 13 9.01 3.14 10.52
N SER A 14 8.03 2.27 10.70
CA SER A 14 7.12 1.82 9.65
C SER A 14 6.33 2.99 9.06
N GLU A 15 5.72 3.81 9.90
CA GLU A 15 4.99 5.01 9.50
C GLU A 15 5.88 6.00 8.74
N PHE A 16 7.07 6.30 9.28
CA PHE A 16 8.02 7.19 8.61
C PHE A 16 8.40 6.68 7.20
N PHE A 17 8.52 5.37 7.02
CA PHE A 17 8.83 4.81 5.71
C PHE A 17 7.65 4.97 4.75
N LEU A 18 6.43 4.64 5.18
CA LEU A 18 5.23 4.83 4.36
C LEU A 18 5.01 6.29 3.95
N GLN A 19 5.40 7.24 4.81
CA GLN A 19 5.32 8.67 4.51
C GLN A 19 6.26 9.11 3.38
N HIS A 20 7.34 8.35 3.10
CA HIS A 20 8.43 8.84 2.24
C HIS A 20 8.83 7.88 1.12
N LEU A 21 8.48 6.59 1.19
CA LEU A 21 8.84 5.61 0.15
C LEU A 21 7.93 5.74 -1.06
N TYR A 22 8.52 5.91 -2.24
CA TYR A 22 7.79 5.96 -3.51
C TYR A 22 7.06 4.66 -3.84
N ASP A 23 7.66 3.53 -3.49
CA ASP A 23 7.16 2.17 -3.63
C ASP A 23 6.61 1.59 -2.31
N GLY A 24 6.17 2.46 -1.41
CA GLY A 24 5.70 2.09 -0.08
C GLY A 24 4.46 1.20 -0.11
N ASP A 25 4.65 -0.11 -0.06
CA ASP A 25 3.60 -1.09 0.15
C ASP A 25 3.35 -1.33 1.64
N ALA A 26 2.08 -1.22 2.08
CA ALA A 26 1.72 -1.30 3.50
C ALA A 26 2.03 -2.68 4.10
N ALA A 27 1.78 -3.76 3.34
CA ALA A 27 2.01 -5.12 3.83
C ALA A 27 3.50 -5.42 3.96
N SER A 28 4.27 -5.21 2.89
CA SER A 28 5.72 -5.46 2.86
C SER A 28 6.45 -4.60 3.89
N ASN A 29 6.09 -3.32 3.99
CA ASN A 29 6.69 -2.41 4.96
C ASN A 29 6.42 -2.86 6.40
N THR A 30 5.18 -3.23 6.73
CA THR A 30 4.80 -3.71 8.05
C THR A 30 5.53 -5.01 8.40
N LEU A 31 5.53 -5.99 7.50
CA LEU A 31 6.22 -7.27 7.70
C LEU A 31 7.73 -7.08 7.88
N GLY A 32 8.35 -6.23 7.06
CA GLY A 32 9.77 -5.89 7.18
C GLY A 32 10.12 -5.26 8.52
N TRP A 33 9.31 -4.31 9.00
CA TRP A 33 9.52 -3.68 10.31
C TRP A 33 9.24 -4.62 11.47
N ARG A 34 8.23 -5.50 11.38
CA ARG A 34 7.97 -6.56 12.37
C ARG A 34 9.13 -7.56 12.43
N TRP A 35 9.70 -7.92 11.28
CA TRP A 35 10.87 -8.79 11.23
C TRP A 35 12.07 -8.15 11.92
N VAL A 36 12.35 -6.87 11.65
CA VAL A 36 13.41 -6.10 12.33
C VAL A 36 13.15 -5.99 13.83
N ALA A 37 11.89 -5.89 14.25
CA ALA A 37 11.50 -5.84 15.65
C ALA A 37 11.59 -7.21 16.36
N GLY A 38 11.80 -8.30 15.62
CA GLY A 38 11.87 -9.66 16.19
C GLY A 38 10.52 -10.27 16.56
N ILE A 39 9.43 -9.74 16.02
CA ILE A 39 8.06 -10.18 16.33
C ILE A 39 7.37 -10.86 15.15
N GLN A 40 8.03 -10.98 14.00
CA GLN A 40 7.46 -11.63 12.81
C GLN A 40 7.67 -13.14 12.84
N THR A 41 8.85 -13.60 13.27
CA THR A 41 9.19 -15.02 13.35
C THR A 41 9.79 -15.30 14.71
N GLN A 42 9.22 -16.26 15.44
CA GLN A 42 9.65 -16.59 16.80
C GLN A 42 11.14 -17.01 16.80
N GLY A 43 11.90 -16.46 17.75
CA GLY A 43 13.32 -16.74 17.89
C GLY A 43 14.24 -16.18 16.82
N LYS A 44 13.70 -15.50 15.79
CA LYS A 44 14.47 -14.84 14.74
C LYS A 44 14.31 -13.33 14.82
N HIS A 45 15.42 -12.62 14.85
CA HIS A 45 15.43 -11.16 14.79
C HIS A 45 16.71 -10.72 14.09
N TYR A 46 16.63 -9.58 13.40
CA TYR A 46 17.79 -8.96 12.82
C TYR A 46 18.22 -7.75 13.64
N LEU A 47 19.39 -7.83 14.24
CA LEU A 47 19.98 -6.71 14.94
C LEU A 47 21.19 -6.21 14.12
N ALA A 48 21.11 -4.98 13.63
CA ALA A 48 22.25 -4.35 13.01
C ALA A 48 23.38 -4.22 14.02
N SER A 49 24.54 -4.76 13.71
CA SER A 49 25.74 -4.57 14.51
C SER A 49 26.35 -3.17 14.24
N GLU A 50 27.18 -2.72 15.17
CA GLU A 50 27.93 -1.47 14.99
C GLU A 50 28.79 -1.51 13.72
N TRP A 51 29.39 -2.68 13.42
CA TRP A 51 30.15 -2.91 12.19
C TRP A 51 29.29 -2.72 10.93
N ASN A 52 28.06 -3.29 10.89
CA ASN A 52 27.15 -3.11 9.76
C ASN A 52 26.77 -1.64 9.55
N ILE A 53 26.50 -0.95 10.65
CA ILE A 53 26.15 0.47 10.57
C ILE A 53 27.34 1.28 10.03
N LYS A 54 28.53 1.04 10.54
CA LYS A 54 29.75 1.71 10.04
C LYS A 54 29.97 1.43 8.56
N LYS A 55 29.93 0.15 8.16
CA LYS A 55 30.17 -0.29 6.78
C LYS A 55 29.21 0.34 5.79
N PHE A 56 27.89 0.26 6.05
CA PHE A 56 26.87 0.70 5.11
C PHE A 56 26.52 2.21 5.18
N THR A 57 27.14 2.94 6.09
CA THR A 57 27.00 4.39 6.19
C THR A 57 28.31 5.14 5.94
N ASN A 58 29.32 4.46 5.40
CA ASN A 58 30.66 5.03 5.21
C ASN A 58 31.20 5.73 6.46
N ASN A 59 31.06 5.10 7.62
CA ASN A 59 31.45 5.62 8.93
C ASN A 59 30.73 6.92 9.34
N ARG A 60 29.63 7.31 8.68
CA ARG A 60 28.86 8.51 9.02
C ARG A 60 28.31 8.48 10.46
N PHE A 61 28.04 7.28 10.99
CA PHE A 61 27.54 7.07 12.34
C PHE A 61 28.55 6.27 13.14
N GLN A 62 29.45 6.97 13.81
CA GLN A 62 30.43 6.40 14.73
C GLN A 62 29.92 6.51 16.18
N ASN A 63 30.38 5.62 17.06
CA ASN A 63 30.12 5.64 18.49
C ASN A 63 28.62 5.57 18.89
N ILE A 64 27.82 4.82 18.15
CA ILE A 64 26.42 4.57 18.50
C ILE A 64 26.39 3.50 19.60
N LYS A 65 25.92 3.87 20.79
CA LYS A 65 25.55 2.86 21.81
C LYS A 65 24.30 2.12 21.34
N LEU A 66 24.43 0.84 21.10
CA LEU A 66 23.33 -0.03 20.72
C LEU A 66 22.82 -0.78 21.96
N ASN A 67 21.51 -0.90 22.10
CA ASN A 67 20.93 -1.80 23.07
C ASN A 67 21.11 -3.24 22.57
N GLU A 68 21.87 -4.05 23.29
CA GLU A 68 22.16 -5.45 22.95
C GLU A 68 21.16 -6.43 23.57
N SER A 69 20.18 -5.94 24.32
CA SER A 69 19.14 -6.78 24.90
C SER A 69 18.36 -7.50 23.80
N ALA A 70 18.05 -8.77 24.06
CA ALA A 70 17.17 -9.54 23.18
C ALA A 70 15.79 -8.85 23.10
N PRO A 71 15.13 -8.87 21.95
CA PRO A 71 13.78 -8.35 21.82
C PRO A 71 12.85 -9.11 22.79
N PRO A 72 11.79 -8.46 23.28
CA PRO A 72 10.84 -9.11 24.15
C PRO A 72 10.23 -10.33 23.47
N LYS A 73 10.07 -11.42 24.21
CA LYS A 73 9.32 -12.58 23.73
C LYS A 73 7.87 -12.15 23.52
N VAL A 74 7.41 -12.17 22.30
CA VAL A 74 6.00 -11.90 21.98
C VAL A 74 5.27 -13.24 21.96
N SER A 75 4.16 -13.33 22.67
CA SER A 75 3.25 -14.47 22.56
C SER A 75 2.61 -14.45 21.16
N GLU A 76 2.80 -15.52 20.40
CA GLU A 76 2.12 -15.65 19.11
C GLU A 76 0.62 -15.78 19.32
N LYS A 77 -0.14 -14.83 18.78
CA LYS A 77 -1.55 -15.07 18.48
C LYS A 77 -1.59 -15.73 17.11
N SER A 78 -1.98 -16.98 17.07
CA SER A 78 -2.32 -17.66 15.82
C SER A 78 -3.61 -17.04 15.28
N TYR A 79 -3.53 -16.48 14.08
CA TYR A 79 -4.73 -16.05 13.35
C TYR A 79 -5.08 -17.15 12.34
N PRO A 80 -6.36 -17.57 12.28
CA PRO A 80 -6.75 -18.54 11.27
C PRO A 80 -6.52 -17.97 9.87
N LEU A 81 -5.98 -18.81 8.97
CA LEU A 81 -5.87 -18.46 7.56
C LEU A 81 -7.30 -18.38 6.98
N VAL A 82 -7.71 -17.19 6.62
CA VAL A 82 -8.96 -17.00 5.88
C VAL A 82 -8.64 -17.22 4.40
N LYS A 83 -9.14 -18.31 3.83
CA LYS A 83 -9.13 -18.49 2.37
C LYS A 83 -10.10 -17.48 1.77
N ARG A 84 -9.62 -16.64 0.90
CA ARG A 84 -10.45 -15.76 0.07
C ARG A 84 -10.75 -16.49 -1.23
N GLU A 85 -12.01 -16.47 -1.65
CA GLU A 85 -12.38 -16.86 -3.00
C GLU A 85 -12.31 -15.63 -3.89
N PHE A 86 -11.58 -15.74 -4.98
CA PHE A 86 -11.38 -14.67 -5.94
C PHE A 86 -12.22 -14.98 -7.17
N ASN A 87 -13.48 -14.55 -7.14
CA ASN A 87 -14.42 -14.79 -8.23
C ASN A 87 -14.62 -13.49 -9.01
N ASN A 88 -14.18 -13.47 -10.27
CA ASN A 88 -14.46 -12.39 -11.18
C ASN A 88 -15.73 -12.70 -12.00
N PRO A 89 -16.58 -11.69 -12.30
CA PRO A 89 -17.70 -11.89 -13.22
C PRO A 89 -17.19 -12.19 -14.62
N GLN A 90 -17.93 -13.03 -15.37
CA GLN A 90 -17.53 -13.45 -16.72
C GLN A 90 -17.68 -12.34 -17.77
N ASN A 91 -18.66 -11.46 -17.61
CA ASN A 91 -18.90 -10.34 -18.53
C ASN A 91 -19.01 -9.05 -17.72
N ILE A 92 -18.19 -8.07 -18.08
CA ILE A 92 -18.21 -6.70 -17.56
C ILE A 92 -18.34 -5.78 -18.77
N GLU A 93 -19.54 -5.30 -19.04
CA GLU A 93 -19.79 -4.36 -20.14
C GLU A 93 -20.61 -3.18 -19.65
N ASN A 94 -20.27 -1.98 -20.12
CA ASN A 94 -20.96 -0.74 -19.82
C ASN A 94 -21.00 -0.30 -18.34
N GLU A 95 -20.14 -0.87 -17.50
CA GLU A 95 -20.00 -0.49 -16.11
C GLU A 95 -18.84 0.50 -15.93
N ASN A 96 -18.85 1.24 -14.85
CA ASN A 96 -17.72 2.07 -14.47
C ASN A 96 -16.62 1.21 -13.79
N LEU A 97 -15.36 1.63 -13.94
CA LEU A 97 -14.24 0.98 -13.25
C LEU A 97 -13.53 1.99 -12.33
N LEU A 98 -13.29 1.59 -11.10
CA LEU A 98 -12.40 2.31 -10.19
C LEU A 98 -11.02 1.65 -10.19
N ILE A 99 -9.97 2.46 -10.36
CA ILE A 99 -8.58 2.06 -10.18
C ILE A 99 -7.94 3.00 -9.15
N PHE A 100 -7.30 2.45 -8.16
CA PHE A 100 -6.67 3.25 -7.11
C PHE A 100 -5.26 3.68 -7.48
N GLU A 101 -4.75 4.70 -6.83
CA GLU A 101 -3.40 5.27 -7.02
C GLU A 101 -2.24 4.27 -6.85
N ASN A 102 -2.49 3.08 -6.32
CA ASN A 102 -1.55 1.97 -6.23
C ASN A 102 -1.78 0.88 -7.29
N ASN A 103 -2.74 1.07 -8.22
CA ASN A 103 -3.14 0.10 -9.25
C ASN A 103 -3.14 0.72 -10.66
N LEU A 104 -2.26 1.68 -10.94
CA LEU A 104 -2.32 2.55 -12.12
C LEU A 104 -1.90 1.90 -13.45
N SER A 105 -1.49 0.66 -13.48
CA SER A 105 -1.08 -0.01 -14.74
C SER A 105 -2.26 -0.80 -15.33
N PHE A 106 -3.35 -0.12 -15.68
CA PHE A 106 -4.55 -0.75 -16.24
C PHE A 106 -4.25 -1.59 -17.49
N GLU A 107 -3.32 -1.14 -18.33
CA GLU A 107 -2.98 -1.75 -19.61
C GLU A 107 -2.37 -3.16 -19.52
N ILE A 108 -1.88 -3.53 -18.34
CA ILE A 108 -1.33 -4.86 -18.08
C ILE A 108 -2.27 -5.74 -17.25
N THR A 109 -3.47 -5.24 -16.92
CA THR A 109 -4.46 -6.03 -16.20
C THR A 109 -5.18 -7.02 -17.13
N ASP A 110 -5.77 -8.04 -16.54
CA ASP A 110 -6.60 -9.02 -17.25
C ASP A 110 -7.88 -8.39 -17.80
N PHE A 111 -8.23 -7.18 -17.35
CA PHE A 111 -9.44 -6.44 -17.70
C PHE A 111 -9.26 -5.40 -18.79
N LYS A 112 -8.08 -5.28 -19.37
CA LYS A 112 -7.74 -4.24 -20.37
C LYS A 112 -8.60 -4.29 -21.63
N GLU A 113 -9.14 -5.45 -21.98
CA GLU A 113 -9.99 -5.66 -23.16
C GLU A 113 -11.49 -5.43 -22.89
N ASN A 114 -11.88 -5.24 -21.60
CA ASN A 114 -13.25 -4.98 -21.23
C ASN A 114 -13.65 -3.55 -21.62
N LYS A 115 -14.88 -3.38 -22.11
CA LYS A 115 -15.44 -2.08 -22.48
C LYS A 115 -16.11 -1.42 -21.29
N PHE A 116 -15.33 -0.72 -20.50
CA PHE A 116 -15.87 0.09 -19.41
C PHE A 116 -16.49 1.38 -19.96
N LYS A 117 -17.58 1.82 -19.34
CA LYS A 117 -18.23 3.09 -19.64
C LYS A 117 -17.32 4.26 -19.32
N LYS A 118 -16.69 4.25 -18.14
CA LYS A 118 -15.72 5.25 -17.68
C LYS A 118 -14.78 4.63 -16.66
N ILE A 119 -13.53 5.07 -16.66
CA ILE A 119 -12.54 4.67 -15.66
C ILE A 119 -12.29 5.86 -14.72
N TYR A 120 -12.53 5.65 -13.42
CA TYR A 120 -12.21 6.61 -12.38
C TYR A 120 -10.88 6.23 -11.72
N ILE A 121 -9.92 7.14 -11.78
CA ILE A 121 -8.65 7.03 -11.06
C ILE A 121 -8.85 7.63 -9.68
N VAL A 122 -8.80 6.80 -8.65
CA VAL A 122 -9.12 7.19 -7.28
C VAL A 122 -7.86 7.63 -6.54
N SER A 123 -7.86 8.89 -6.14
CA SER A 123 -6.84 9.51 -5.29
C SER A 123 -7.26 9.44 -3.82
N ASN A 124 -6.33 9.15 -2.94
CA ASN A 124 -6.53 9.21 -1.50
C ASN A 124 -5.65 10.30 -0.90
N ASN A 125 -6.24 11.47 -0.66
CA ASN A 125 -5.54 12.65 -0.14
C ASN A 125 -5.16 12.49 1.34
N ASN A 126 -4.20 13.28 1.79
CA ASN A 126 -3.77 13.31 3.18
C ASN A 126 -4.89 13.58 4.19
N GLU A 127 -5.96 14.26 3.79
CA GLU A 127 -7.13 14.48 4.64
C GLU A 127 -7.81 13.19 5.08
N ASN A 128 -7.82 12.18 4.19
CA ASN A 128 -8.48 10.89 4.38
C ASN A 128 -7.53 9.80 4.90
N ARG A 129 -6.25 10.11 5.10
CA ARG A 129 -5.23 9.14 5.53
C ARG A 129 -4.95 9.22 7.02
N SER A 130 -4.74 8.08 7.64
CA SER A 130 -4.20 8.00 9.00
C SER A 130 -2.69 8.29 9.01
N ILE A 131 -1.96 7.82 7.99
CA ILE A 131 -0.53 8.10 7.80
C ILE A 131 -0.39 9.16 6.70
N LYS A 132 -0.04 10.39 7.10
CA LYS A 132 0.15 11.50 6.17
C LYS A 132 1.38 11.27 5.30
N LEU A 133 1.24 11.40 4.00
CA LEU A 133 2.35 11.35 3.06
C LEU A 133 3.15 12.63 3.06
N SER A 134 4.44 12.56 2.76
CA SER A 134 5.23 13.76 2.51
C SER A 134 4.78 14.47 1.22
N GLU A 135 4.91 15.78 1.16
CA GLU A 135 4.58 16.58 -0.04
C GLU A 135 5.23 16.02 -1.32
N LYS A 136 6.47 15.55 -1.19
CA LYS A 136 7.21 14.95 -2.30
C LYS A 136 6.53 13.66 -2.80
N LEU A 137 6.02 12.84 -1.90
CA LEU A 137 5.33 11.59 -2.25
C LEU A 137 3.94 11.87 -2.79
N GLU A 138 3.19 12.82 -2.23
CA GLU A 138 1.91 13.24 -2.79
C GLU A 138 2.06 13.74 -4.23
N LYS A 139 3.03 14.60 -4.48
CA LYS A 139 3.33 15.09 -5.83
C LYS A 139 3.69 13.96 -6.78
N PHE A 140 4.50 13.00 -6.35
CA PHE A 140 4.86 11.84 -7.15
C PHE A 140 3.63 11.00 -7.53
N LYS A 141 2.75 10.70 -6.56
CA LYS A 141 1.51 9.96 -6.82
C LYS A 141 0.57 10.71 -7.77
N SER A 142 0.44 12.03 -7.62
CA SER A 142 -0.33 12.87 -8.54
C SER A 142 0.19 12.75 -9.97
N LEU A 143 1.50 12.84 -10.18
CA LEU A 143 2.11 12.71 -11.51
C LEU A 143 1.85 11.31 -12.13
N LEU A 144 1.89 10.25 -11.33
CA LEU A 144 1.57 8.90 -11.81
C LEU A 144 0.10 8.76 -12.22
N MET A 145 -0.83 9.38 -11.48
CA MET A 145 -2.25 9.38 -11.84
C MET A 145 -2.51 10.18 -13.12
N ASP A 146 -1.83 11.31 -13.28
CA ASP A 146 -1.92 12.12 -14.51
C ASP A 146 -1.37 11.37 -15.72
N ASP A 147 -0.25 10.66 -15.55
CA ASP A 147 0.30 9.78 -16.60
C ASP A 147 -0.68 8.66 -16.99
N GLN A 148 -1.26 7.96 -16.01
CA GLN A 148 -2.28 6.94 -16.29
C GLN A 148 -3.49 7.53 -17.00
N LYS A 149 -3.95 8.71 -16.58
CA LYS A 149 -5.06 9.40 -17.25
C LYS A 149 -4.73 9.72 -18.71
N GLN A 150 -3.51 10.17 -18.98
CA GLN A 150 -3.09 10.47 -20.35
C GLN A 150 -3.04 9.20 -21.19
N ARG A 151 -2.48 8.11 -20.68
CA ARG A 151 -2.42 6.82 -21.39
C ARG A 151 -3.81 6.23 -21.71
N LEU A 152 -4.80 6.42 -20.81
CA LEU A 152 -6.18 6.03 -21.08
C LEU A 152 -6.82 6.90 -22.17
N LYS A 153 -6.60 8.21 -22.14
CA LYS A 153 -7.08 9.14 -23.17
C LYS A 153 -6.50 8.84 -24.54
N ASP A 154 -5.21 8.50 -24.62
CA ASP A 154 -4.54 8.14 -25.88
C ASP A 154 -5.19 6.89 -26.52
N LYS A 155 -5.84 6.05 -25.69
CA LYS A 155 -6.64 4.90 -26.13
C LYS A 155 -8.13 5.21 -26.32
N SER A 156 -8.52 6.49 -26.27
CA SER A 156 -9.92 6.94 -26.35
C SER A 156 -10.83 6.36 -25.26
N ILE A 157 -10.28 6.08 -24.09
CA ILE A 157 -11.03 5.61 -22.91
C ILE A 157 -11.39 6.85 -22.08
N ASP A 158 -12.70 7.01 -21.80
CA ASP A 158 -13.17 8.09 -20.91
C ASP A 158 -12.67 7.85 -19.49
N CYS A 159 -12.01 8.85 -18.91
CA CYS A 159 -11.42 8.72 -17.58
C CYS A 159 -11.34 10.05 -16.82
N GLU A 160 -11.42 9.93 -15.50
CA GLU A 160 -11.38 11.06 -14.58
C GLU A 160 -10.60 10.70 -13.31
N ILE A 161 -9.90 11.69 -12.73
CA ILE A 161 -9.31 11.55 -11.40
C ILE A 161 -10.31 12.12 -10.39
N ILE A 162 -10.63 11.33 -9.37
CA ILE A 162 -11.54 11.69 -8.28
C ILE A 162 -10.90 11.47 -6.92
N ASN A 163 -11.43 12.11 -5.89
CA ASN A 163 -11.06 11.80 -4.52
C ASN A 163 -11.78 10.54 -4.02
N ILE A 164 -11.18 9.78 -3.13
CA ILE A 164 -11.77 8.57 -2.54
C ILE A 164 -13.12 8.85 -1.85
N SER A 165 -13.31 10.06 -1.32
CA SER A 165 -14.57 10.49 -0.68
C SER A 165 -15.73 10.62 -1.67
N GLU A 166 -15.44 10.75 -2.97
CA GLU A 166 -16.43 10.93 -4.03
C GLU A 166 -16.99 9.60 -4.56
N ILE A 167 -16.37 8.47 -4.22
CA ILE A 167 -16.79 7.13 -4.67
C ILE A 167 -18.28 6.89 -4.41
N LYS A 168 -18.80 7.37 -3.27
CA LYS A 168 -20.22 7.22 -2.90
C LYS A 168 -21.20 7.89 -3.86
N ASN A 169 -20.73 8.78 -4.74
CA ASN A 169 -21.54 9.47 -5.74
C ASN A 169 -21.54 8.74 -7.10
N ILE A 170 -20.81 7.64 -7.23
CA ILE A 170 -20.72 6.86 -8.46
C ILE A 170 -21.63 5.65 -8.34
N GLU A 171 -22.40 5.41 -9.38
CA GLU A 171 -23.28 4.25 -9.48
C GLU A 171 -22.71 3.22 -10.47
N ASN A 172 -23.11 1.96 -10.33
CA ASN A 172 -22.81 0.88 -11.26
C ASN A 172 -21.32 0.78 -11.58
N TYR A 173 -20.52 0.35 -10.59
CA TYR A 173 -19.08 0.23 -10.77
C TYR A 173 -18.51 -1.06 -10.18
N TYR A 174 -17.44 -1.48 -10.80
CA TYR A 174 -16.46 -2.42 -10.25
C TYR A 174 -15.21 -1.67 -9.81
N SER A 175 -14.40 -2.29 -8.99
CA SER A 175 -13.10 -1.75 -8.62
C SER A 175 -12.02 -2.81 -8.71
N LEU A 176 -10.86 -2.46 -9.24
CA LEU A 176 -9.68 -3.30 -8.99
C LEU A 176 -9.44 -3.36 -7.49
N TYR A 177 -9.10 -4.56 -6.99
CA TYR A 177 -8.82 -4.75 -5.57
C TYR A 177 -7.61 -3.88 -5.14
N PRO A 178 -7.78 -2.95 -4.19
CA PRO A 178 -6.73 -1.98 -3.85
C PRO A 178 -5.61 -2.58 -2.99
N ALA A 179 -5.63 -3.90 -2.74
CA ALA A 179 -4.77 -4.58 -1.78
C ALA A 179 -4.97 -4.06 -0.34
N VAL A 180 -4.17 -4.57 0.62
CA VAL A 180 -4.24 -4.12 2.01
C VAL A 180 -3.57 -2.75 2.17
N GLY A 181 -4.12 -1.91 3.03
CA GLY A 181 -3.59 -0.57 3.32
C GLY A 181 -4.67 0.50 3.38
N GLU A 182 -4.26 1.75 3.37
CA GLU A 182 -5.09 2.94 3.61
C GLU A 182 -6.36 3.03 2.74
N ASN A 183 -6.27 2.61 1.46
CA ASN A 183 -7.43 2.66 0.57
C ASN A 183 -8.50 1.65 1.01
N LEU A 184 -8.11 0.41 1.29
CA LEU A 184 -9.04 -0.62 1.77
C LEU A 184 -9.59 -0.26 3.16
N ASP A 185 -8.75 0.30 4.03
CA ASP A 185 -9.15 0.73 5.36
C ASP A 185 -10.17 1.86 5.30
N TYR A 186 -9.97 2.83 4.39
CA TYR A 186 -10.95 3.90 4.14
C TYR A 186 -12.30 3.35 3.70
N LEU A 187 -12.31 2.44 2.72
CA LEU A 187 -13.55 1.83 2.22
C LEU A 187 -14.31 1.10 3.34
N ASN A 188 -13.61 0.30 4.12
CA ASN A 188 -14.18 -0.46 5.24
C ASN A 188 -14.73 0.47 6.33
N SER A 189 -13.97 1.49 6.73
CA SER A 189 -14.35 2.42 7.79
C SER A 189 -15.56 3.29 7.41
N ASN A 190 -15.76 3.53 6.11
CA ASN A 190 -16.88 4.30 5.60
C ASN A 190 -18.05 3.44 5.09
N ASN A 191 -17.99 2.11 5.31
CA ASN A 191 -19.01 1.14 4.87
C ASN A 191 -19.30 1.20 3.36
N ILE A 192 -18.29 1.52 2.54
CA ILE A 192 -18.42 1.57 1.08
C ILE A 192 -18.30 0.13 0.56
N ARG A 193 -19.42 -0.41 0.08
CA ARG A 193 -19.46 -1.76 -0.51
C ARG A 193 -19.05 -1.69 -1.96
N ILE A 194 -18.07 -2.49 -2.36
CA ILE A 194 -17.52 -2.53 -3.71
C ILE A 194 -17.49 -3.97 -4.22
N ASN A 195 -17.87 -4.16 -5.46
CA ASN A 195 -17.63 -5.39 -6.20
C ASN A 195 -16.19 -5.37 -6.74
N PHE A 196 -15.29 -6.09 -6.08
CA PHE A 196 -13.89 -6.13 -6.47
C PHE A 196 -13.64 -7.04 -7.66
N LEU A 197 -12.76 -6.57 -8.54
CA LEU A 197 -12.12 -7.36 -9.59
C LEU A 197 -10.70 -7.71 -9.13
N TYR A 198 -10.37 -8.97 -9.20
CA TYR A 198 -9.09 -9.48 -8.76
C TYR A 198 -8.23 -9.81 -9.98
N ARG A 199 -7.05 -9.22 -10.05
CA ARG A 199 -6.05 -9.54 -11.09
C ARG A 199 -5.42 -10.90 -10.77
N ASN A 200 -4.82 -11.54 -11.77
CA ASN A 200 -4.08 -12.78 -11.53
C ASN A 200 -2.98 -12.62 -10.46
N LEU A 201 -2.46 -11.40 -10.30
CA LEU A 201 -1.47 -11.06 -9.27
C LEU A 201 -2.06 -10.91 -7.86
N ASP A 202 -3.37 -10.78 -7.74
CA ASP A 202 -4.07 -10.63 -6.44
C ASP A 202 -4.46 -12.00 -5.84
N GLN A 203 -4.37 -13.08 -6.62
CA GLN A 203 -4.70 -14.47 -6.29
C GLN A 203 -3.46 -15.20 -5.76
#